data_7695e5f4068d429182740662e694c935
#
_entry.id   7695e5f4068d429182740662e694c935
#
_cell.length_a   1.000
_cell.length_b   1.000
_cell.length_c   1.000
_cell.angle_alpha   90.00
_cell.angle_beta   90.00
_cell.angle_gamma   90.00
#
_symmetry.space_group_name_H-M   'P 1'
#
loop_
_entity.id
_entity.type
_entity.pdbx_description
1 polymer ?
#
loop_
_entity_poly.entity_id
_entity_poly.type
_entity_poly.pdbx_seq_one_letter_code
_entity_poly.pdbx_strand_id
1 'polypeptide(L)'
;KGYASRPGDARPARRDAHAKHHGCAIGKFIVENKLPIEFQKGVFATPKEYKAFIRFSNGSFDLKADKIPDAHGMAIKLLGVNANLLKETESNGENNTQDFIMIDNPVFFMRTAESYISLFMAQSKGPEALKEWMKDHPYEAKLAFESLNKINPSPISAQYWSQTPYKLGENSAFKFTVKPCKNQTFITIPENKRGPDYLK
;
A
#
# COMPACT_ATOMS: atom_id res chain seq x y z
N LYS A 1 -15.27 5.14 16.41
CA LYS A 1 -14.29 5.71 17.35
C LYS A 1 -12.94 5.19 16.91
N GLY A 2 -12.10 6.07 16.32
CA GLY A 2 -10.83 5.71 15.74
C GLY A 2 -9.85 5.10 16.75
N TYR A 3 -8.85 4.46 16.22
CA TYR A 3 -7.73 3.81 16.93
C TYR A 3 -6.75 4.81 17.57
N ALA A 4 -7.14 6.06 17.70
CA ALA A 4 -6.38 7.03 18.48
C ALA A 4 -6.22 6.50 19.91
N SER A 5 -4.99 6.55 20.42
CA SER A 5 -4.71 6.25 21.81
C SER A 5 -5.67 7.04 22.69
N ARG A 6 -6.37 6.36 23.60
CA ARG A 6 -7.20 7.04 24.61
C ARG A 6 -6.28 7.81 25.56
N PRO A 7 -6.70 8.95 26.08
CA PRO A 7 -5.95 9.61 27.14
C PRO A 7 -5.63 8.60 28.26
N GLY A 8 -4.33 8.44 28.56
CA GLY A 8 -3.85 7.44 29.52
C GLY A 8 -3.44 6.09 28.95
N ASP A 9 -3.62 5.84 27.62
CA ASP A 9 -3.14 4.63 26.97
C ASP A 9 -1.63 4.78 26.69
N ALA A 10 -0.81 3.97 27.37
CA ALA A 10 0.65 3.99 27.21
C ALA A 10 1.14 3.46 25.86
N ARG A 11 0.24 2.93 25.02
CA ARG A 11 0.58 2.37 23.73
C ARG A 11 0.50 3.42 22.62
N PRO A 12 1.47 3.44 21.70
CA PRO A 12 1.41 4.35 20.55
C PRO A 12 0.16 4.07 19.71
N ALA A 13 -0.41 5.11 19.11
CA ALA A 13 -1.51 4.99 18.16
C ALA A 13 -1.14 4.03 17.04
N ARG A 14 -2.06 3.13 16.70
CA ARG A 14 -1.89 2.21 15.56
C ARG A 14 -2.36 2.88 14.27
N ARG A 15 -1.82 2.40 13.14
CA ARG A 15 -2.37 2.72 11.83
C ARG A 15 -3.73 2.05 11.67
N ASP A 16 -4.67 2.73 11.03
CA ASP A 16 -6.01 2.18 10.75
C ASP A 16 -5.97 1.11 9.65
N ALA A 17 -4.96 1.12 8.82
CA ALA A 17 -4.67 0.07 7.85
C ALA A 17 -3.16 -0.13 7.78
N HIS A 18 -2.72 -1.27 7.28
CA HIS A 18 -1.29 -1.60 7.17
C HIS A 18 -0.54 -1.52 8.51
N ALA A 19 -1.20 -1.92 9.60
CA ALA A 19 -0.67 -1.81 10.96
C ALA A 19 0.57 -2.68 11.17
N LYS A 20 0.54 -3.95 10.76
CA LYS A 20 1.70 -4.85 10.85
C LYS A 20 2.68 -4.56 9.73
N HIS A 21 3.93 -4.23 10.07
CA HIS A 21 5.01 -4.08 9.11
C HIS A 21 5.91 -5.32 9.10
N HIS A 22 6.47 -5.65 7.94
CA HIS A 22 7.41 -6.76 7.76
C HIS A 22 8.87 -6.29 7.72
N GLY A 23 9.06 -5.01 7.44
CA GLY A 23 10.39 -4.41 7.42
C GLY A 23 10.38 -3.08 6.68
N CYS A 24 11.50 -2.37 6.85
CA CYS A 24 11.81 -1.16 6.11
C CYS A 24 13.19 -1.32 5.48
N ALA A 25 13.34 -0.81 4.27
CA ALA A 25 14.61 -0.77 3.56
C ALA A 25 14.96 0.66 3.16
N ILE A 26 16.25 0.92 3.06
CA ILE A 26 16.76 2.15 2.45
C ILE A 26 17.33 1.76 1.09
N GLY A 27 16.94 2.51 0.07
CA GLY A 27 17.35 2.26 -1.30
C GLY A 27 17.49 3.54 -2.13
N LYS A 28 17.64 3.34 -3.42
CA LYS A 28 17.72 4.39 -4.42
C LYS A 28 16.58 4.23 -5.40
N PHE A 29 15.95 5.33 -5.75
CA PHE A 29 15.00 5.41 -6.84
C PHE A 29 15.66 6.16 -7.99
N ILE A 30 15.84 5.47 -9.12
CA ILE A 30 16.58 5.98 -10.27
C ILE A 30 15.60 6.28 -11.39
N VAL A 31 15.55 7.54 -11.80
CA VAL A 31 14.82 7.97 -13.00
C VAL A 31 15.72 7.75 -14.21
N GLU A 32 15.26 6.91 -15.13
CA GLU A 32 16.02 6.50 -16.32
C GLU A 32 16.23 7.65 -17.31
N ASN A 33 17.35 7.60 -18.06
CA ASN A 33 17.74 8.64 -19.02
C ASN A 33 16.86 8.75 -20.26
N LYS A 34 16.06 7.72 -20.57
CA LYS A 34 15.32 7.59 -21.82
C LYS A 34 13.83 7.40 -21.60
N LEU A 35 13.25 8.15 -20.68
CA LEU A 35 11.79 8.14 -20.52
C LEU A 35 11.13 8.82 -21.74
N PRO A 36 10.01 8.28 -22.25
CA PRO A 36 9.15 8.98 -23.20
C PRO A 36 8.75 10.35 -22.68
N ILE A 37 8.64 11.34 -23.56
CA ILE A 37 8.42 12.75 -23.22
C ILE A 37 7.14 12.96 -22.41
N GLU A 38 6.12 12.18 -22.66
CA GLU A 38 4.84 12.19 -21.94
C GLU A 38 4.98 11.86 -20.46
N PHE A 39 6.01 11.10 -20.07
CA PHE A 39 6.31 10.75 -18.68
C PHE A 39 7.30 11.68 -18.00
N GLN A 40 8.00 12.55 -18.74
CA GLN A 40 8.98 13.48 -18.19
C GLN A 40 8.31 14.64 -17.44
N LYS A 41 7.63 14.33 -16.33
CA LYS A 41 6.87 15.27 -15.50
C LYS A 41 7.08 14.99 -14.01
N GLY A 42 7.05 16.03 -13.18
CA GLY A 42 7.21 15.89 -11.73
C GLY A 42 8.53 15.24 -11.36
N VAL A 43 8.50 14.20 -10.55
CA VAL A 43 9.71 13.45 -10.13
C VAL A 43 10.43 12.77 -11.29
N PHE A 44 9.76 12.59 -12.43
CA PHE A 44 10.30 11.94 -13.63
C PHE A 44 10.81 12.94 -14.67
N ALA A 45 10.78 14.26 -14.39
CA ALA A 45 11.08 15.30 -15.38
C ALA A 45 12.52 15.22 -15.92
N THR A 46 13.44 14.80 -15.10
CA THR A 46 14.86 14.65 -15.47
C THR A 46 15.45 13.39 -14.86
N PRO A 47 16.44 12.79 -15.53
CA PRO A 47 17.22 11.68 -14.96
C PRO A 47 17.80 12.10 -13.62
N LYS A 48 17.48 11.37 -12.59
CA LYS A 48 17.93 11.67 -11.22
C LYS A 48 17.86 10.45 -10.32
N GLU A 49 18.73 10.42 -9.33
CA GLU A 49 18.70 9.45 -8.25
C GLU A 49 18.13 10.12 -7.00
N TYR A 50 17.15 9.48 -6.36
CA TYR A 50 16.58 9.88 -5.09
C TYR A 50 16.88 8.83 -4.02
N LYS A 51 17.20 9.28 -2.81
CA LYS A 51 17.18 8.39 -1.65
C LYS A 51 15.73 7.99 -1.37
N ALA A 52 15.49 6.70 -1.14
CA ALA A 52 14.17 6.16 -0.91
C ALA A 52 14.11 5.35 0.38
N PHE A 53 13.00 5.48 1.11
CA PHE A 53 12.62 4.57 2.16
C PHE A 53 11.49 3.68 1.64
N ILE A 54 11.62 2.38 1.86
CA ILE A 54 10.64 1.39 1.43
C ILE A 54 10.09 0.69 2.68
N ARG A 55 8.77 0.59 2.78
CA ARG A 55 8.10 -0.11 3.87
C ARG A 55 7.22 -1.21 3.31
N PHE A 56 7.33 -2.41 3.87
CA PHE A 56 6.45 -3.55 3.58
C PHE A 56 5.50 -3.81 4.74
N SER A 57 4.26 -4.23 4.47
CA SER A 57 3.23 -4.43 5.48
C SER A 57 2.14 -5.40 5.03
N ASN A 58 1.37 -5.92 5.99
CA ASN A 58 0.03 -6.47 5.72
C ASN A 58 -0.98 -5.34 5.50
N GLY A 59 -2.14 -5.65 4.90
CA GLY A 59 -3.20 -4.68 4.62
C GLY A 59 -4.10 -4.38 5.82
N SER A 60 -4.33 -5.37 6.69
CA SER A 60 -5.25 -5.26 7.82
C SER A 60 -4.82 -4.22 8.88
N PHE A 61 -5.82 -3.74 9.62
CA PHE A 61 -5.63 -2.98 10.84
C PHE A 61 -5.24 -3.86 12.05
N ASP A 62 -5.53 -5.17 12.01
CA ASP A 62 -5.14 -6.13 13.02
C ASP A 62 -3.73 -6.67 12.78
N LEU A 63 -3.01 -6.93 13.88
CA LEU A 63 -1.70 -7.57 13.85
C LEU A 63 -1.86 -9.10 13.69
N LYS A 64 -2.24 -9.54 12.50
CA LYS A 64 -2.41 -10.96 12.18
C LYS A 64 -1.07 -11.69 12.04
N ALA A 65 -1.08 -13.00 12.25
CA ALA A 65 0.04 -13.84 11.84
C ALA A 65 0.16 -13.86 10.30
N ASP A 66 1.38 -13.90 9.77
CA ASP A 66 1.65 -13.81 8.33
C ASP A 66 1.13 -14.99 7.51
N LYS A 67 0.79 -16.12 8.17
CA LYS A 67 0.12 -17.27 7.56
C LYS A 67 -1.39 -17.06 7.35
N ILE A 68 -1.97 -16.03 7.93
CA ILE A 68 -3.38 -15.68 7.72
C ILE A 68 -3.46 -14.81 6.47
N PRO A 69 -4.30 -15.19 5.48
CA PRO A 69 -4.43 -14.43 4.25
C PRO A 69 -4.74 -12.95 4.49
N ASP A 70 -4.10 -12.09 3.71
CA ASP A 70 -4.28 -10.64 3.74
C ASP A 70 -3.79 -10.02 2.42
N ALA A 71 -4.12 -8.76 2.16
CA ALA A 71 -3.40 -7.95 1.20
C ALA A 71 -2.02 -7.58 1.75
N HIS A 72 -1.06 -7.34 0.87
CA HIS A 72 0.26 -6.88 1.26
C HIS A 72 0.55 -5.51 0.65
N GLY A 73 1.15 -4.65 1.44
CA GLY A 73 1.46 -3.28 1.05
C GLY A 73 2.96 -3.03 0.86
N MET A 74 3.26 -2.20 -0.13
CA MET A 74 4.57 -1.58 -0.33
C MET A 74 4.39 -0.07 -0.44
N ALA A 75 5.11 0.68 0.37
CA ALA A 75 5.17 2.13 0.27
C ALA A 75 6.61 2.58 0.02
N ILE A 76 6.81 3.47 -0.94
CA ILE A 76 8.12 4.07 -1.25
C ILE A 76 8.01 5.56 -0.99
N LYS A 77 8.85 6.11 -0.12
CA LYS A 77 8.99 7.54 0.12
C LYS A 77 10.31 8.03 -0.48
N LEU A 78 10.24 8.93 -1.45
CA LEU A 78 11.40 9.63 -2.00
C LEU A 78 11.73 10.87 -1.17
N LEU A 79 13.00 11.14 -0.98
CA LEU A 79 13.53 12.35 -0.32
C LEU A 79 14.16 13.29 -1.32
N GLY A 80 14.12 14.58 -1.02
CA GLY A 80 14.73 15.62 -1.87
C GLY A 80 13.94 15.88 -3.16
N VAL A 81 12.64 15.66 -3.11
CA VAL A 81 11.70 16.00 -4.19
C VAL A 81 11.24 17.42 -4.01
N ASN A 82 11.45 18.27 -5.04
CA ASN A 82 10.87 19.60 -5.05
C ASN A 82 9.40 19.50 -5.52
N ALA A 83 8.48 19.47 -4.58
CA ALA A 83 7.05 19.30 -4.84
C ALA A 83 6.22 20.25 -3.97
N ASN A 84 5.09 20.69 -4.52
CA ASN A 84 4.06 21.36 -3.75
C ASN A 84 3.28 20.29 -2.96
N LEU A 85 3.55 20.19 -1.68
CA LEU A 85 2.83 19.30 -0.79
C LEU A 85 1.46 19.87 -0.41
N LEU A 86 0.53 19.02 -0.06
CA LEU A 86 -0.71 19.44 0.59
C LEU A 86 -0.38 20.06 1.94
N LYS A 87 -1.04 21.17 2.29
CA LYS A 87 -0.80 21.93 3.54
C LYS A 87 -0.81 21.08 4.81
N GLU A 88 -1.61 20.02 4.83
CA GLU A 88 -1.69 19.09 5.96
C GLU A 88 -0.41 18.29 6.19
N THR A 89 0.39 18.05 5.14
CA THR A 89 1.69 17.37 5.25
C THR A 89 2.83 18.31 5.64
N GLU A 90 2.70 19.61 5.37
CA GLU A 90 3.69 20.60 5.78
C GLU A 90 3.81 20.72 7.31
N SER A 91 2.70 20.51 8.04
CA SER A 91 2.67 20.57 9.52
C SER A 91 3.49 19.47 10.20
N ASN A 92 3.78 18.37 9.49
CA ASN A 92 4.52 17.22 10.02
C ASN A 92 6.03 17.28 9.70
N GLY A 93 6.54 18.38 9.15
CA GLY A 93 7.96 18.54 8.78
C GLY A 93 8.41 17.64 7.61
N GLU A 94 7.48 17.01 6.91
CA GLU A 94 7.75 16.13 5.76
C GLU A 94 7.83 16.95 4.45
N ASN A 95 8.66 17.98 4.42
CA ASN A 95 8.88 18.79 3.22
C ASN A 95 9.76 18.02 2.22
N ASN A 96 9.53 18.26 0.93
CA ASN A 96 10.36 17.73 -0.16
C ASN A 96 10.34 16.19 -0.27
N THR A 97 9.18 15.56 -0.15
CA THR A 97 9.01 14.14 -0.35
C THR A 97 7.95 13.81 -1.39
N GLN A 98 8.02 12.58 -1.94
CA GLN A 98 6.97 11.99 -2.78
C GLN A 98 6.74 10.56 -2.35
N ASP A 99 5.48 10.20 -2.14
CA ASP A 99 5.08 8.85 -1.76
C ASP A 99 4.47 8.09 -2.93
N PHE A 100 4.83 6.80 -3.05
CA PHE A 100 4.22 5.83 -3.94
C PHE A 100 3.65 4.71 -3.07
N ILE A 101 2.32 4.61 -3.02
CA ILE A 101 1.60 3.67 -2.15
C ILE A 101 0.95 2.61 -3.00
N MET A 102 1.17 1.34 -2.64
CA MET A 102 0.80 0.19 -3.44
C MET A 102 0.34 -0.97 -2.57
N ILE A 103 -0.47 -1.84 -3.17
CA ILE A 103 -0.73 -3.18 -2.66
C ILE A 103 -0.43 -4.23 -3.73
N ASP A 104 -0.39 -5.49 -3.34
CA ASP A 104 -0.15 -6.63 -4.21
C ASP A 104 -1.39 -7.08 -5.03
N ASN A 105 -2.27 -6.12 -5.35
CA ASN A 105 -3.43 -6.32 -6.21
C ASN A 105 -3.53 -5.22 -7.27
N PRO A 106 -3.81 -5.54 -8.54
CA PRO A 106 -3.79 -4.56 -9.63
C PRO A 106 -4.90 -3.51 -9.55
N VAL A 107 -5.98 -3.81 -8.85
CA VAL A 107 -7.13 -2.91 -8.70
C VAL A 107 -7.56 -2.80 -7.24
N PHE A 108 -8.08 -1.63 -6.87
CA PHE A 108 -8.70 -1.44 -5.57
C PHE A 108 -10.07 -2.11 -5.54
N PHE A 109 -10.43 -2.71 -4.42
CA PHE A 109 -11.64 -3.49 -4.29
C PHE A 109 -12.93 -2.64 -4.18
N MET A 110 -12.81 -1.34 -3.92
CA MET A 110 -13.95 -0.39 -3.92
C MET A 110 -13.82 0.60 -5.07
N ARG A 111 -14.91 0.82 -5.79
CA ARG A 111 -14.93 1.75 -6.92
C ARG A 111 -15.21 3.19 -6.51
N THR A 112 -15.97 3.39 -5.44
CA THR A 112 -16.37 4.72 -4.96
C THR A 112 -16.22 4.83 -3.45
N ALA A 113 -16.19 6.06 -2.94
CA ALA A 113 -16.20 6.33 -1.51
C ALA A 113 -17.48 5.85 -0.83
N GLU A 114 -18.63 5.98 -1.53
CA GLU A 114 -19.94 5.56 -1.04
C GLU A 114 -19.98 4.03 -0.83
N SER A 115 -19.46 3.26 -1.78
CA SER A 115 -19.33 1.79 -1.64
C SER A 115 -18.45 1.42 -0.47
N TYR A 116 -17.38 2.18 -0.22
CA TYR A 116 -16.49 1.96 0.91
C TYR A 116 -17.18 2.23 2.26
N ILE A 117 -17.93 3.34 2.35
CA ILE A 117 -18.73 3.68 3.54
C ILE A 117 -19.79 2.61 3.79
N SER A 118 -20.51 2.18 2.74
CA SER A 118 -21.56 1.15 2.86
C SER A 118 -21.01 -0.19 3.35
N LEU A 119 -19.80 -0.58 2.91
CA LEU A 119 -19.09 -1.76 3.42
C LEU A 119 -18.81 -1.64 4.92
N PHE A 120 -18.25 -0.50 5.38
CA PHE A 120 -17.98 -0.30 6.79
C PHE A 120 -19.25 -0.29 7.65
N MET A 121 -20.33 0.29 7.14
CA MET A 121 -21.63 0.24 7.81
C MET A 121 -22.16 -1.19 7.93
N ALA A 122 -22.01 -2.01 6.89
CA ALA A 122 -22.39 -3.41 6.93
C ALA A 122 -21.52 -4.20 7.92
N GLN A 123 -20.20 -4.01 7.91
CA GLN A 123 -19.28 -4.62 8.86
C GLN A 123 -19.61 -4.26 10.32
N SER A 124 -19.96 -3.00 10.59
CA SER A 124 -20.31 -2.54 11.94
C SER A 124 -21.60 -3.16 12.49
N LYS A 125 -22.52 -3.58 11.61
CA LYS A 125 -23.77 -4.28 11.95
C LYS A 125 -23.60 -5.78 12.17
N GLY A 126 -22.45 -6.33 11.78
CA GLY A 126 -22.13 -7.72 11.99
C GLY A 126 -22.14 -8.61 10.75
N PRO A 127 -21.84 -9.92 10.92
CA PRO A 127 -21.62 -10.85 9.81
C PRO A 127 -22.79 -11.02 8.84
N GLU A 128 -24.02 -11.01 9.33
CA GLU A 128 -25.21 -11.20 8.47
C GLU A 128 -25.42 -9.97 7.57
N ALA A 129 -25.26 -8.75 8.09
CA ALA A 129 -25.35 -7.55 7.29
C ALA A 129 -24.22 -7.47 6.26
N LEU A 130 -23.03 -7.91 6.61
CA LEU A 130 -21.91 -8.00 5.67
C LEU A 130 -22.20 -9.00 4.54
N LYS A 131 -22.76 -10.16 4.88
CA LYS A 131 -23.15 -11.18 3.89
C LYS A 131 -24.22 -10.67 2.93
N GLU A 132 -25.21 -9.91 3.42
CA GLU A 132 -26.22 -9.29 2.58
C GLU A 132 -25.60 -8.23 1.66
N TRP A 133 -24.75 -7.36 2.22
CA TRP A 133 -24.01 -6.37 1.44
C TRP A 133 -23.20 -7.02 0.30
N MET A 134 -22.54 -8.15 0.55
CA MET A 134 -21.78 -8.88 -0.46
C MET A 134 -22.65 -9.43 -1.60
N LYS A 135 -23.89 -9.81 -1.32
CA LYS A 135 -24.85 -10.24 -2.37
C LYS A 135 -25.25 -9.08 -3.27
N ASP A 136 -25.46 -7.91 -2.67
CA ASP A 136 -25.84 -6.69 -3.41
C ASP A 136 -24.67 -6.06 -4.16
N HIS A 137 -23.41 -6.39 -3.77
CA HIS A 137 -22.19 -5.86 -4.34
C HIS A 137 -21.25 -7.00 -4.79
N PRO A 138 -21.66 -7.90 -5.70
CA PRO A 138 -20.90 -9.10 -6.03
C PRO A 138 -19.54 -8.81 -6.69
N TYR A 139 -19.43 -7.70 -7.41
CA TYR A 139 -18.17 -7.28 -8.05
C TYR A 139 -17.15 -6.85 -7.00
N GLU A 140 -17.52 -5.97 -6.08
CA GLU A 140 -16.68 -5.49 -4.99
C GLU A 140 -16.32 -6.62 -4.04
N ALA A 141 -17.26 -7.52 -3.74
CA ALA A 141 -17.02 -8.71 -2.91
C ALA A 141 -15.97 -9.64 -3.54
N LYS A 142 -16.04 -9.87 -4.86
CA LYS A 142 -15.04 -10.64 -5.60
C LYS A 142 -13.67 -9.99 -5.52
N LEU A 143 -13.58 -8.69 -5.80
CA LEU A 143 -12.30 -7.96 -5.76
C LEU A 143 -11.71 -7.91 -4.34
N ALA A 144 -12.55 -7.73 -3.32
CA ALA A 144 -12.13 -7.79 -1.92
C ALA A 144 -11.55 -9.17 -1.57
N PHE A 145 -12.24 -10.24 -1.98
CA PHE A 145 -11.74 -11.61 -1.79
C PHE A 145 -10.39 -11.82 -2.48
N GLU A 146 -10.25 -11.43 -3.75
CA GLU A 146 -8.99 -11.55 -4.51
C GLU A 146 -7.85 -10.74 -3.87
N SER A 147 -8.16 -9.57 -3.30
CA SER A 147 -7.16 -8.72 -2.66
C SER A 147 -6.73 -9.22 -1.28
N LEU A 148 -7.68 -9.72 -0.49
CA LEU A 148 -7.48 -10.05 0.93
C LEU A 148 -7.14 -11.52 1.17
N ASN A 149 -7.29 -12.39 0.16
CA ASN A 149 -7.07 -13.83 0.29
C ASN A 149 -5.74 -14.27 -0.30
N LYS A 150 -4.66 -13.57 0.09
CA LYS A 150 -3.30 -13.86 -0.39
C LYS A 150 -2.37 -14.26 0.74
N ILE A 151 -1.51 -15.23 0.47
CA ILE A 151 -0.37 -15.59 1.31
C ILE A 151 0.89 -15.29 0.52
N ASN A 152 1.69 -14.36 1.00
CA ASN A 152 2.91 -13.96 0.32
C ASN A 152 4.11 -14.72 0.92
N PRO A 153 4.89 -15.44 0.10
CA PRO A 153 6.08 -16.14 0.60
C PRO A 153 7.24 -15.20 0.97
N SER A 154 7.28 -14.02 0.35
CA SER A 154 8.27 -12.97 0.64
C SER A 154 7.78 -11.62 0.11
N PRO A 155 7.80 -10.55 0.90
CA PRO A 155 7.33 -9.24 0.45
C PRO A 155 8.15 -8.65 -0.70
N ILE A 156 9.42 -9.01 -0.82
CA ILE A 156 10.29 -8.53 -1.89
C ILE A 156 10.14 -9.30 -3.21
N SER A 157 9.46 -10.45 -3.21
CA SER A 157 9.19 -11.25 -4.41
C SER A 157 7.86 -10.92 -5.08
N ALA A 158 7.00 -10.16 -4.41
CA ALA A 158 5.68 -9.80 -4.93
C ALA A 158 5.74 -8.64 -5.92
N GLN A 159 4.75 -8.59 -6.80
CA GLN A 159 4.46 -7.40 -7.59
C GLN A 159 3.42 -6.54 -6.86
N TYR A 160 3.59 -5.22 -6.93
CA TYR A 160 2.72 -4.24 -6.28
C TYR A 160 2.19 -3.23 -7.29
N TRP A 161 0.98 -2.70 -7.06
CA TRP A 161 0.32 -1.73 -7.94
C TRP A 161 -0.26 -0.56 -7.15
N SER A 162 -0.21 0.63 -7.73
CA SER A 162 -0.96 1.76 -7.18
C SER A 162 -2.46 1.44 -7.17
N GLN A 163 -3.15 1.81 -6.12
CA GLN A 163 -4.58 1.54 -5.99
C GLN A 163 -5.42 2.64 -6.62
N THR A 164 -4.92 3.86 -6.57
CA THR A 164 -5.51 5.02 -7.20
C THR A 164 -4.64 5.52 -8.35
N PRO A 165 -5.20 6.25 -9.31
CA PRO A 165 -4.41 7.01 -10.28
C PRO A 165 -3.72 8.19 -9.59
N TYR A 166 -2.55 8.54 -10.09
CA TYR A 166 -1.76 9.69 -9.68
C TYR A 166 -1.73 10.73 -10.79
N LYS A 167 -1.74 11.99 -10.42
CA LYS A 167 -1.62 13.10 -11.38
C LYS A 167 -0.22 13.09 -12.02
N LEU A 168 -0.16 13.22 -13.34
CA LEU A 168 1.06 13.32 -14.12
C LEU A 168 1.03 14.60 -14.99
N GLY A 169 1.54 15.68 -14.44
CA GLY A 169 1.38 17.01 -15.04
C GLY A 169 -0.07 17.52 -14.92
N GLU A 170 -0.47 18.45 -15.77
CA GLU A 170 -1.78 19.13 -15.63
C GLU A 170 -2.94 18.26 -16.09
N ASN A 171 -2.81 17.56 -17.21
CA ASN A 171 -3.93 16.93 -17.92
C ASN A 171 -3.81 15.41 -18.04
N SER A 172 -2.93 14.79 -17.27
CA SER A 172 -2.71 13.34 -17.36
C SER A 172 -2.72 12.69 -15.97
N ALA A 173 -3.12 11.44 -15.94
CA ALA A 173 -3.01 10.58 -14.78
C ALA A 173 -2.35 9.26 -15.17
N PHE A 174 -1.71 8.60 -14.21
CA PHE A 174 -1.08 7.30 -14.42
C PHE A 174 -1.31 6.39 -13.21
N LYS A 175 -1.29 5.11 -13.48
CA LYS A 175 -1.10 4.07 -12.47
C LYS A 175 0.29 3.47 -12.67
N PHE A 176 0.85 2.97 -11.61
CA PHE A 176 2.18 2.36 -11.65
C PHE A 176 2.19 0.98 -11.00
N THR A 177 3.18 0.21 -11.35
CA THR A 177 3.46 -1.09 -10.76
C THR A 177 4.95 -1.21 -10.46
N VAL A 178 5.26 -1.92 -9.39
CA VAL A 178 6.61 -2.30 -9.01
C VAL A 178 6.69 -3.82 -9.01
N LYS A 179 7.68 -4.35 -9.67
CA LYS A 179 7.97 -5.78 -9.71
C LYS A 179 9.45 -6.04 -9.47
N PRO A 180 9.82 -7.21 -8.95
CA PRO A 180 11.21 -7.60 -8.83
C PRO A 180 11.95 -7.53 -10.17
N CYS A 181 13.23 -7.20 -10.12
CA CYS A 181 14.08 -7.28 -11.30
C CYS A 181 14.18 -8.72 -11.82
N LYS A 182 14.38 -8.86 -13.13
CA LYS A 182 14.60 -10.17 -13.73
C LYS A 182 15.87 -10.83 -13.13
N ASN A 183 15.84 -12.15 -13.01
CA ASN A 183 16.98 -12.96 -12.55
C ASN A 183 17.39 -12.75 -11.07
N GLN A 184 16.47 -12.27 -10.23
CA GLN A 184 16.70 -12.25 -8.78
C GLN A 184 16.26 -13.57 -8.15
N THR A 185 17.10 -14.09 -7.27
CA THR A 185 16.75 -15.22 -6.41
C THR A 185 16.29 -14.69 -5.05
N PHE A 186 15.13 -15.10 -4.62
CA PHE A 186 14.58 -14.71 -3.32
C PHE A 186 14.70 -15.85 -2.34
N ILE A 187 15.18 -15.55 -1.15
CA ILE A 187 15.15 -16.51 -0.03
C ILE A 187 13.72 -16.50 0.50
N THR A 188 13.08 -17.65 0.49
CA THR A 188 11.77 -17.87 1.08
C THR A 188 11.85 -18.90 2.19
N ILE A 189 11.09 -18.68 3.26
CA ILE A 189 11.00 -19.67 4.33
C ILE A 189 10.05 -20.77 3.89
N PRO A 190 10.47 -22.06 3.92
CA PRO A 190 9.60 -23.19 3.63
C PRO A 190 8.32 -23.16 4.46
N GLU A 191 7.21 -23.55 3.89
CA GLU A 191 5.89 -23.42 4.52
C GLU A 191 5.81 -24.06 5.91
N ASN A 192 6.37 -25.24 6.07
CA ASN A 192 6.43 -25.98 7.33
C ASN A 192 7.32 -25.33 8.41
N LYS A 193 8.12 -24.29 8.05
CA LYS A 193 9.00 -23.55 8.96
C LYS A 193 8.49 -22.11 9.19
N ARG A 194 7.34 -21.72 8.61
CA ARG A 194 6.80 -20.35 8.74
C ARG A 194 6.19 -20.15 10.12
N GLY A 195 6.85 -19.35 10.94
CA GLY A 195 6.30 -18.82 12.20
C GLY A 195 5.25 -17.74 11.98
N PRO A 196 4.69 -17.16 13.05
CA PRO A 196 3.64 -16.12 12.94
C PRO A 196 4.12 -14.81 12.31
N ASP A 197 5.43 -14.57 12.29
CA ASP A 197 6.07 -13.34 11.79
C ASP A 197 7.15 -13.67 10.73
N TYR A 198 6.90 -14.65 9.87
CA TYR A 198 7.92 -15.13 8.93
C TYR A 198 8.27 -14.15 7.80
N LEU A 199 7.49 -13.09 7.61
CA LEU A 199 7.75 -12.04 6.62
C LEU A 199 8.64 -10.90 7.12
N LYS A 200 9.03 -10.91 8.41
CA LYS A 200 9.95 -9.93 8.99
C LYS A 200 11.40 -10.18 8.67
#